data_b18829a995a4fb3b5459baa577ada757
#
_entry.id   b18829a995a4fb3b5459baa577ada757
#
_cell.length_a   1.000
_cell.length_b   1.000
_cell.length_c   1.000
_cell.angle_alpha   90.00
_cell.angle_beta   90.00
_cell.angle_gamma   90.00
#
_symmetry.space_group_name_H-M   'P 1'
#
loop_
_entity.id
_entity.type
_entity.pdbx_description
1 polymer ?
#
loop_
_entity_poly.entity_id
_entity_poly.type
_entity_poly.pdbx_seq_one_letter_code
_entity_poly.pdbx_strand_id
1 'polypeptide(L)'
;MLDILAPLTAALAIAAGAFGAHGAEGQAAEWLKTGAGYQLVHALAVLMLAKQAPGPAWSLLVGAAIFAGTLYAMALGAPRWFGAITPIGGVLMIAGWVWLAWQAWRR
;
A
#
# COMPACT_ATOMS: atom_id res chain seq x y z
N MET A 1 2.75 -7.30 15.77
CA MET A 1 3.09 -7.60 14.36
C MET A 1 2.92 -6.40 13.45
N LEU A 2 1.79 -5.69 13.54
CA LEU A 2 1.58 -4.49 12.71
C LEU A 2 2.61 -3.40 12.96
N ASP A 3 3.03 -3.24 14.20
CA ASP A 3 4.04 -2.25 14.58
C ASP A 3 5.44 -2.58 14.05
N ILE A 4 5.63 -3.80 13.56
CA ILE A 4 6.86 -4.19 12.86
C ILE A 4 6.66 -4.06 11.34
N LEU A 5 5.54 -4.55 10.83
CA LEU A 5 5.27 -4.56 9.39
C LEU A 5 5.09 -3.16 8.82
N ALA A 6 4.43 -2.26 9.55
CA ALA A 6 4.18 -0.92 9.05
C ALA A 6 5.48 -0.16 8.74
N PRO A 7 6.45 -0.07 9.67
CA PRO A 7 7.69 0.62 9.32
C PRO A 7 8.50 -0.09 8.23
N LEU A 8 8.43 -1.42 8.14
CA LEU A 8 9.11 -2.12 7.06
C LEU A 8 8.50 -1.79 5.69
N THR A 9 7.17 -1.73 5.61
CA THR A 9 6.52 -1.33 4.36
C THR A 9 6.78 0.13 4.02
N ALA A 10 6.91 0.99 5.01
CA ALA A 10 7.28 2.39 4.79
C ALA A 10 8.69 2.48 4.20
N ALA A 11 9.63 1.72 4.74
CA ALA A 11 11.00 1.69 4.21
C ALA A 11 11.03 1.21 2.76
N LEU A 12 10.26 0.16 2.46
CA LEU A 12 10.14 -0.34 1.10
C LEU A 12 9.55 0.72 0.16
N ALA A 13 8.52 1.43 0.61
CA ALA A 13 7.89 2.49 -0.17
C ALA A 13 8.88 3.60 -0.51
N ILE A 14 9.69 4.01 0.44
CA ILE A 14 10.70 5.04 0.21
C ILE A 14 11.72 4.55 -0.82
N ALA A 15 12.19 3.31 -0.68
CA ALA A 15 13.15 2.75 -1.62
C ALA A 15 12.56 2.66 -3.03
N ALA A 16 11.32 2.19 -3.14
CA ALA A 16 10.63 2.07 -4.43
C ALA A 16 10.41 3.44 -5.08
N GLY A 17 9.99 4.42 -4.28
CA GLY A 17 9.79 5.78 -4.77
C GLY A 17 11.08 6.43 -5.25
N ALA A 18 12.17 6.23 -4.51
CA ALA A 18 13.48 6.74 -4.89
C ALA A 18 13.96 6.10 -6.20
N PHE A 19 13.78 4.78 -6.35
CA PHE A 19 14.13 4.11 -7.59
C PHE A 19 13.29 4.62 -8.77
N GLY A 20 11.99 4.85 -8.53
CA GLY A 20 11.10 5.42 -9.53
C GLY A 20 11.52 6.82 -9.98
N ALA A 21 12.06 7.62 -9.04
CA ALA A 21 12.48 8.98 -9.35
C ALA A 21 13.84 9.04 -10.04
N HIS A 22 14.75 8.10 -9.76
CA HIS A 22 16.15 8.22 -10.18
C HIS A 22 16.66 7.06 -11.03
N GLY A 23 16.12 5.86 -10.88
CA GLY A 23 16.64 4.66 -11.52
C GLY A 23 15.77 4.04 -12.57
N ALA A 24 14.52 4.46 -12.71
CA ALA A 24 13.56 3.92 -13.67
C ALA A 24 13.04 5.02 -14.58
N GLU A 25 12.48 4.61 -15.71
CA GLU A 25 11.96 5.55 -16.71
C GLU A 25 10.58 5.09 -17.19
N GLY A 26 9.83 6.02 -17.78
CA GLY A 26 8.56 5.74 -18.43
C GLY A 26 7.52 5.14 -17.53
N GLN A 27 6.84 4.12 -18.02
CA GLN A 27 5.74 3.48 -17.28
C GLN A 27 6.22 2.83 -15.97
N ALA A 28 7.42 2.25 -15.98
CA ALA A 28 7.97 1.64 -14.76
C ALA A 28 8.14 2.67 -13.66
N ALA A 29 8.65 3.86 -14.01
CA ALA A 29 8.79 4.95 -13.04
C ALA A 29 7.43 5.37 -12.47
N GLU A 30 6.41 5.46 -13.31
CA GLU A 30 5.07 5.82 -12.87
C GLU A 30 4.48 4.78 -11.91
N TRP A 31 4.61 3.49 -12.22
CA TRP A 31 4.14 2.43 -11.36
C TRP A 31 4.83 2.47 -9.98
N LEU A 32 6.14 2.67 -9.97
CA LEU A 32 6.90 2.74 -8.71
C LEU A 32 6.47 3.92 -7.87
N LYS A 33 6.31 5.08 -8.47
CA LYS A 33 5.89 6.29 -7.73
C LYS A 33 4.47 6.15 -7.20
N THR A 34 3.54 5.64 -8.02
CA THR A 34 2.16 5.45 -7.59
C THR A 34 2.08 4.47 -6.43
N GLY A 35 2.71 3.31 -6.57
CA GLY A 35 2.72 2.30 -5.51
C GLY A 35 3.34 2.82 -4.24
N ALA A 36 4.48 3.51 -4.36
CA ALA A 36 5.20 4.06 -3.21
C ALA A 36 4.35 5.08 -2.45
N GLY A 37 3.66 5.96 -3.17
CA GLY A 37 2.81 6.98 -2.52
C GLY A 37 1.70 6.35 -1.71
N TYR A 38 0.97 5.41 -2.29
CA TYR A 38 -0.11 4.72 -1.57
C TYR A 38 0.42 3.89 -0.41
N GLN A 39 1.51 3.17 -0.63
CA GLN A 39 2.07 2.32 0.42
C GLN A 39 2.56 3.14 1.61
N LEU A 40 3.25 4.25 1.36
CA LEU A 40 3.77 5.08 2.44
C LEU A 40 2.66 5.67 3.30
N VAL A 41 1.63 6.24 2.65
CA VAL A 41 0.49 6.81 3.37
C VAL A 41 -0.19 5.74 4.23
N HIS A 42 -0.40 4.56 3.66
CA HIS A 42 -1.08 3.49 4.38
C HIS A 42 -0.22 2.87 5.47
N ALA A 43 1.11 2.84 5.29
CA ALA A 43 2.02 2.41 6.35
C ALA A 43 1.89 3.30 7.57
N LEU A 44 1.83 4.61 7.36
CA LEU A 44 1.64 5.56 8.46
C LEU A 44 0.28 5.36 9.14
N ALA A 45 -0.78 5.18 8.35
CA ALA A 45 -2.11 4.93 8.89
C ALA A 45 -2.13 3.64 9.72
N VAL A 46 -1.51 2.59 9.22
CA VAL A 46 -1.43 1.30 9.94
C VAL A 46 -0.72 1.48 11.27
N LEU A 47 0.39 2.21 11.28
CA LEU A 47 1.15 2.45 12.51
C LEU A 47 0.31 3.18 13.55
N MET A 48 -0.48 4.16 13.12
CA MET A 48 -1.36 4.93 13.99
C MET A 48 -2.53 4.10 14.52
N LEU A 49 -3.03 3.16 13.73
CA LEU A 49 -4.27 2.43 14.02
C LEU A 49 -4.03 1.05 14.63
N ALA A 50 -2.78 0.60 14.69
CA ALA A 50 -2.46 -0.79 15.04
C ALA A 50 -3.08 -1.26 16.35
N LYS A 51 -3.12 -0.40 17.37
CA LYS A 51 -3.67 -0.75 18.68
C LYS A 51 -5.16 -0.43 18.80
N GLN A 52 -5.58 0.68 18.23
CA GLN A 52 -6.96 1.18 18.37
C GLN A 52 -7.95 0.46 17.47
N ALA A 53 -7.52 0.13 16.26
CA ALA A 53 -8.40 -0.44 15.25
C ALA A 53 -7.64 -1.46 14.41
N PRO A 54 -7.27 -2.62 15.00
CA PRO A 54 -6.45 -3.61 14.28
C PRO A 54 -7.11 -4.20 13.05
N GLY A 55 -8.43 -4.36 13.04
CA GLY A 55 -9.14 -4.87 11.86
C GLY A 55 -8.94 -3.97 10.64
N PRO A 56 -9.38 -2.71 10.72
CA PRO A 56 -9.10 -1.76 9.65
C PRO A 56 -7.61 -1.64 9.30
N ALA A 57 -6.72 -1.65 10.30
CA ALA A 57 -5.29 -1.56 10.07
C ALA A 57 -4.78 -2.71 9.20
N TRP A 58 -5.22 -3.94 9.46
CA TRP A 58 -4.85 -5.10 8.64
C TRP A 58 -5.38 -4.96 7.21
N SER A 59 -6.61 -4.48 7.04
CA SER A 59 -7.18 -4.26 5.71
C SER A 59 -6.36 -3.25 4.92
N LEU A 60 -5.93 -2.16 5.57
CA LEU A 60 -5.09 -1.14 4.94
C LEU A 60 -3.71 -1.70 4.59
N LEU A 61 -3.11 -2.46 5.49
CA LEU A 61 -1.78 -3.03 5.26
C LEU A 61 -1.78 -4.01 4.10
N VAL A 62 -2.70 -4.97 4.13
CA VAL A 62 -2.80 -6.00 3.09
C VAL A 62 -3.17 -5.36 1.75
N GLY A 63 -4.14 -4.45 1.78
CA GLY A 63 -4.57 -3.74 0.57
C GLY A 63 -3.44 -2.96 -0.07
N ALA A 64 -2.69 -2.20 0.72
CA ALA A 64 -1.55 -1.44 0.22
C ALA A 64 -0.44 -2.36 -0.29
N ALA A 65 -0.20 -3.49 0.38
CA ALA A 65 0.80 -4.45 -0.06
C ALA A 65 0.45 -5.06 -1.42
N ILE A 66 -0.82 -5.43 -1.63
CA ILE A 66 -1.27 -5.98 -2.92
C ILE A 66 -1.19 -4.89 -3.99
N PHE A 67 -1.71 -3.71 -3.71
CA PHE A 67 -1.73 -2.60 -4.65
C PHE A 67 -0.31 -2.21 -5.08
N ALA A 68 0.54 -1.90 -4.11
CA ALA A 68 1.92 -1.48 -4.39
C ALA A 68 2.75 -2.65 -4.91
N GLY A 69 2.59 -3.83 -4.34
CA GLY A 69 3.37 -5.01 -4.72
C GLY A 69 3.19 -5.39 -6.18
N THR A 70 1.94 -5.34 -6.69
CA THR A 70 1.70 -5.64 -8.11
C THR A 70 2.28 -4.57 -9.02
N LEU A 71 2.21 -3.31 -8.62
CA LEU A 71 2.82 -2.21 -9.39
C LEU A 71 4.33 -2.34 -9.41
N TYR A 72 4.95 -2.65 -8.27
CA TYR A 72 6.41 -2.86 -8.20
C TYR A 72 6.83 -4.05 -9.06
N ALA A 73 6.05 -5.14 -9.00
CA ALA A 73 6.35 -6.32 -9.80
C ALA A 73 6.32 -6.00 -11.29
N MET A 74 5.29 -5.28 -11.75
CA MET A 74 5.19 -4.88 -13.15
C MET A 74 6.33 -3.95 -13.55
N ALA A 75 6.74 -3.05 -12.67
CA ALA A 75 7.87 -2.16 -12.92
C ALA A 75 9.16 -2.93 -13.12
N LEU A 76 9.29 -4.09 -12.47
CA LEU A 76 10.47 -4.95 -12.58
C LEU A 76 10.33 -6.04 -13.66
N GLY A 77 9.29 -5.97 -14.47
CA GLY A 77 9.16 -6.86 -15.61
C GLY A 77 8.07 -7.93 -15.52
N ALA A 78 7.27 -7.96 -14.47
CA ALA A 78 6.17 -8.92 -14.35
C ALA A 78 5.13 -8.67 -15.45
N PRO A 79 4.37 -9.73 -15.86
CA PRO A 79 3.36 -9.59 -16.91
C PRO A 79 2.29 -8.56 -16.53
N ARG A 80 1.72 -7.91 -17.55
CA ARG A 80 0.72 -6.86 -17.35
C ARG A 80 -0.58 -7.37 -16.71
N TRP A 81 -0.86 -8.67 -16.74
CA TRP A 81 -2.05 -9.20 -16.09
C TRP A 81 -2.02 -9.00 -14.56
N PHE A 82 -0.84 -8.74 -13.98
CA PHE A 82 -0.74 -8.34 -12.58
C PHE A 82 -1.57 -7.07 -12.31
N GLY A 83 -1.77 -6.24 -13.31
CA GLY A 83 -2.63 -5.07 -13.21
C GLY A 83 -4.09 -5.39 -12.92
N ALA A 84 -4.54 -6.61 -13.18
CA ALA A 84 -5.88 -7.06 -12.81
C ALA A 84 -5.98 -7.36 -11.31
N ILE A 85 -4.86 -7.61 -10.64
CA ILE A 85 -4.80 -7.86 -9.21
C ILE A 85 -4.74 -6.55 -8.42
N THR A 86 -4.12 -5.54 -8.99
CA THR A 86 -3.93 -4.23 -8.34
C THR A 86 -5.24 -3.65 -7.76
N PRO A 87 -6.38 -3.66 -8.49
CA PRO A 87 -7.64 -3.15 -7.93
C PRO A 87 -8.13 -3.88 -6.69
N ILE A 88 -7.77 -5.14 -6.51
CA ILE A 88 -8.12 -5.89 -5.30
C ILE A 88 -7.50 -5.21 -4.08
N GLY A 89 -6.23 -4.80 -4.20
CA GLY A 89 -5.57 -4.03 -3.15
C GLY A 89 -6.26 -2.70 -2.90
N GLY A 90 -6.66 -2.01 -3.98
CA GLY A 90 -7.39 -0.75 -3.87
C GLY A 90 -8.71 -0.91 -3.13
N VAL A 91 -9.46 -1.96 -3.44
CA VAL A 91 -10.73 -2.25 -2.76
C VAL A 91 -10.51 -2.51 -1.27
N LEU A 92 -9.46 -3.25 -0.93
CA LEU A 92 -9.15 -3.53 0.48
C LEU A 92 -8.75 -2.26 1.23
N MET A 93 -8.04 -1.35 0.58
CA MET A 93 -7.72 -0.05 1.20
C MET A 93 -9.00 0.76 1.45
N ILE A 94 -9.86 0.86 0.45
CA ILE A 94 -11.13 1.57 0.59
C ILE A 94 -11.97 0.92 1.71
N ALA A 95 -12.05 -0.39 1.71
CA ALA A 95 -12.80 -1.12 2.74
C ALA A 95 -12.25 -0.84 4.14
N GLY A 96 -10.94 -0.76 4.28
CA GLY A 96 -10.31 -0.44 5.57
C GLY A 96 -10.70 0.94 6.09
N TRP A 97 -10.69 1.95 5.22
CA TRP A 97 -11.09 3.31 5.59
C TRP A 97 -12.58 3.39 5.93
N VAL A 98 -13.43 2.74 5.13
CA VAL A 98 -14.88 2.72 5.40
C VAL A 98 -15.17 1.99 6.72
N TRP A 99 -14.48 0.87 6.96
CA TRP A 99 -14.61 0.13 8.21
C TRP A 99 -14.22 1.01 9.42
N LEU A 100 -13.12 1.75 9.28
CA LEU A 100 -12.69 2.65 10.35
C LEU A 100 -13.75 3.72 10.62
N ALA A 101 -14.32 4.31 9.58
CA ALA A 101 -15.40 5.29 9.72
C ALA A 101 -16.62 4.69 10.42
N TRP A 102 -16.95 3.44 10.07
CA TRP A 102 -18.08 2.75 10.69
C TRP A 102 -17.84 2.49 12.18
N GLN A 103 -16.63 2.10 12.55
CA GLN A 103 -16.29 1.92 13.96
C GLN A 103 -16.42 3.23 14.74
N ALA A 104 -15.97 4.33 14.15
CA ALA A 104 -16.09 5.65 14.76
C ALA A 104 -17.57 6.06 14.90
N TRP A 105 -18.39 5.75 13.91
CA TRP A 105 -19.83 6.05 13.93
C TRP A 105 -20.53 5.32 15.06
N ARG A 106 -20.12 4.09 15.36
CA ARG A 106 -20.75 3.27 16.40
C ARG A 106 -20.34 3.63 17.83
N ARG A 107 -19.30 4.42 18.01
CA ARG A 107 -18.84 4.82 19.36
C ARG A 107 -19.75 5.82 20.04
#